data_e1e6e6a333d8a14d2d6ffadde8509c30
#
_entry.id   e1e6e6a333d8a14d2d6ffadde8509c30
#
_cell.length_a   1.000
_cell.length_b   1.000
_cell.length_c   1.000
_cell.angle_alpha   90.00
_cell.angle_beta   90.00
_cell.angle_gamma   90.00
#
_symmetry.space_group_name_H-M   'P 1'
#
loop_
_entity.id
_entity.type
_entity.pdbx_description
1 polymer ?
#
loop_
_entity_poly.entity_id
_entity_poly.type
_entity_poly.pdbx_seq_one_letter_code
_entity_poly.pdbx_strand_id
1 'polypeptide(L)'
;EELGVRTSPYKFADSEAEYLQAVEEIGLPCVVKPVMSSSGKGQSTLRSQGDVKSAWTSAKDGARGAGGKVIIEGFVDFDYEITLLTIRHRDGTSFCQPIGHRQEGGDYKESWQPQPMSFNALFESQEIARKITGALGGLGLFGVEFFVKNDLVYFSEVSPRPHDTGLVTLISQDLSE
;
A
#
# COMPACT_ATOMS: atom_id res chain seq x y z
N GLU A 1 7.56 -10.17 -6.00
CA GLU A 1 7.98 -11.58 -5.96
C GLU A 1 9.49 -11.73 -5.85
N GLU A 2 10.31 -11.02 -6.64
CA GLU A 2 11.77 -11.13 -6.64
C GLU A 2 12.40 -10.88 -5.25
N LEU A 3 11.82 -9.98 -4.47
CA LEU A 3 12.32 -9.65 -3.13
C LEU A 3 11.88 -10.65 -2.04
N GLY A 4 10.93 -11.56 -2.35
CA GLY A 4 10.40 -12.52 -1.39
C GLY A 4 9.77 -11.87 -0.16
N VAL A 5 9.13 -10.69 -0.32
CA VAL A 5 8.36 -10.04 0.74
C VAL A 5 6.90 -10.48 0.65
N ARG A 6 6.24 -10.58 1.82
CA ARG A 6 4.81 -10.90 1.85
C ARG A 6 4.00 -9.71 1.37
N THR A 7 3.09 -9.95 0.42
CA THR A 7 2.12 -8.99 -0.10
C THR A 7 0.80 -9.72 -0.37
N SER A 8 -0.28 -9.00 -0.66
CA SER A 8 -1.52 -9.61 -1.18
C SER A 8 -1.22 -10.41 -2.44
N PRO A 9 -1.91 -11.54 -2.70
CA PRO A 9 -1.88 -12.15 -4.01
C PRO A 9 -2.42 -11.15 -5.04
N TYR A 10 -1.82 -11.08 -6.21
CA TYR A 10 -2.23 -10.09 -7.21
C TYR A 10 -2.10 -10.61 -8.64
N LYS A 11 -2.86 -9.99 -9.54
CA LYS A 11 -2.81 -10.17 -10.99
C LYS A 11 -2.90 -8.83 -11.69
N PHE A 12 -2.23 -8.72 -12.83
CA PHE A 12 -2.41 -7.58 -13.74
C PHE A 12 -3.36 -7.96 -14.86
N ALA A 13 -4.10 -6.97 -15.37
CA ALA A 13 -4.95 -7.12 -16.54
C ALA A 13 -4.90 -5.88 -17.42
N ASP A 14 -4.75 -6.09 -18.73
CA ASP A 14 -4.73 -5.06 -19.75
C ASP A 14 -6.06 -5.00 -20.53
N SER A 15 -6.86 -6.06 -20.46
CA SER A 15 -8.16 -6.22 -21.11
C SER A 15 -9.26 -6.63 -20.11
N GLU A 16 -10.52 -6.42 -20.50
CA GLU A 16 -11.67 -6.85 -19.68
C GLU A 16 -11.70 -8.38 -19.53
N ALA A 17 -11.29 -9.13 -20.55
CA ALA A 17 -11.25 -10.58 -20.47
C ALA A 17 -10.21 -11.06 -19.44
N GLU A 18 -9.00 -10.49 -19.46
CA GLU A 18 -7.97 -10.77 -18.44
C GLU A 18 -8.40 -10.33 -17.05
N TYR A 19 -9.10 -9.20 -16.95
CA TYR A 19 -9.65 -8.71 -15.69
C TYR A 19 -10.64 -9.70 -15.08
N LEU A 20 -11.59 -10.19 -15.86
CA LEU A 20 -12.59 -11.17 -15.39
C LEU A 20 -11.91 -12.46 -14.93
N GLN A 21 -10.94 -12.95 -15.70
CA GLN A 21 -10.13 -14.11 -15.31
C GLN A 21 -9.36 -13.85 -14.02
N ALA A 22 -8.70 -12.69 -13.89
CA ALA A 22 -7.94 -12.33 -12.69
C ALA A 22 -8.83 -12.24 -11.43
N VAL A 23 -10.05 -11.70 -11.55
CA VAL A 23 -11.03 -11.67 -10.45
C VAL A 23 -11.45 -13.08 -10.04
N GLU A 24 -11.65 -14.00 -11.00
CA GLU A 24 -11.98 -15.39 -10.71
C GLU A 24 -10.81 -16.11 -9.99
N GLU A 25 -9.56 -15.91 -10.45
CA GLU A 25 -8.38 -16.55 -9.87
C GLU A 25 -8.03 -16.00 -8.47
N ILE A 26 -8.14 -14.69 -8.25
CA ILE A 26 -7.89 -14.04 -6.95
C ILE A 26 -9.02 -14.35 -5.97
N GLY A 27 -10.26 -14.38 -6.45
CA GLY A 27 -11.46 -14.57 -5.64
C GLY A 27 -11.95 -13.29 -4.96
N LEU A 28 -13.12 -13.39 -4.34
CA LEU A 28 -13.74 -12.28 -3.60
C LEU A 28 -13.59 -12.50 -2.08
N PRO A 29 -13.42 -11.44 -1.29
CA PRO A 29 -13.28 -10.06 -1.72
C PRO A 29 -11.90 -9.76 -2.33
N CYS A 30 -11.85 -8.80 -3.28
CA CYS A 30 -10.61 -8.31 -3.85
C CYS A 30 -10.68 -6.80 -4.09
N VAL A 31 -9.52 -6.19 -4.36
CA VAL A 31 -9.40 -4.75 -4.66
C VAL A 31 -8.88 -4.59 -6.08
N VAL A 32 -9.51 -3.71 -6.84
CA VAL A 32 -9.11 -3.35 -8.21
C VAL A 32 -8.60 -1.92 -8.21
N LYS A 33 -7.42 -1.70 -8.78
CA LYS A 33 -6.78 -0.38 -8.86
C LYS A 33 -6.24 -0.15 -10.28
N PRO A 34 -6.35 1.06 -10.84
CA PRO A 34 -5.54 1.42 -12.00
C PRO A 34 -4.06 1.41 -11.63
N VAL A 35 -3.20 0.86 -12.50
CA VAL A 35 -1.74 0.86 -12.26
C VAL A 35 -1.18 2.29 -12.21
N MET A 36 -1.79 3.21 -12.97
CA MET A 36 -1.42 4.63 -12.98
C MET A 36 -2.57 5.47 -12.45
N SER A 37 -2.58 5.68 -11.14
CA SER A 37 -3.55 6.57 -10.46
C SER A 37 -2.88 7.27 -9.28
N SER A 38 -3.60 8.13 -8.59
CA SER A 38 -3.17 8.74 -7.33
C SER A 38 -4.35 8.92 -6.39
N SER A 39 -4.09 8.89 -5.10
CA SER A 39 -5.10 9.13 -4.05
C SER A 39 -6.33 8.23 -4.19
N GLY A 40 -6.13 6.95 -4.46
CA GLY A 40 -7.19 5.95 -4.54
C GLY A 40 -8.19 6.13 -5.71
N LYS A 41 -7.94 7.06 -6.65
CA LYS A 41 -8.85 7.30 -7.78
C LYS A 41 -8.96 6.06 -8.66
N GLY A 42 -10.21 5.62 -8.91
CA GLY A 42 -10.50 4.42 -9.67
C GLY A 42 -10.32 3.11 -8.91
N GLN A 43 -9.94 3.18 -7.62
CA GLN A 43 -9.90 2.00 -6.76
C GLN A 43 -11.31 1.57 -6.38
N SER A 44 -11.55 0.26 -6.38
CA SER A 44 -12.81 -0.35 -5.96
C SER A 44 -12.57 -1.64 -5.19
N THR A 45 -13.31 -1.84 -4.10
CA THR A 45 -13.33 -3.11 -3.39
C THR A 45 -14.53 -3.92 -3.88
N LEU A 46 -14.25 -5.09 -4.45
CA LEU A 46 -15.26 -6.04 -4.91
C LEU A 46 -15.59 -7.01 -3.79
N ARG A 47 -16.84 -7.02 -3.36
CA ARG A 47 -17.36 -7.95 -2.35
C ARG A 47 -18.30 -9.00 -2.93
N SER A 48 -18.84 -8.73 -4.12
CA SER A 48 -19.79 -9.58 -4.81
C SER A 48 -19.57 -9.57 -6.33
N GLN A 49 -20.14 -10.52 -7.05
CA GLN A 49 -20.12 -10.54 -8.52
C GLN A 49 -20.82 -9.31 -9.13
N GLY A 50 -21.75 -8.69 -8.41
CA GLY A 50 -22.42 -7.47 -8.86
C GLY A 50 -21.50 -6.26 -8.98
N ASP A 51 -20.37 -6.27 -8.27
CA ASP A 51 -19.41 -5.15 -8.24
C ASP A 51 -18.43 -5.18 -9.44
N VAL A 52 -18.29 -6.36 -10.09
CA VAL A 52 -17.22 -6.62 -11.05
C VAL A 52 -17.25 -5.66 -12.24
N LYS A 53 -18.42 -5.45 -12.85
CA LYS A 53 -18.53 -4.59 -14.03
C LYS A 53 -18.31 -3.11 -13.71
N SER A 54 -18.88 -2.62 -12.61
CA SER A 54 -18.71 -1.22 -12.19
C SER A 54 -17.29 -0.91 -11.78
N ALA A 55 -16.59 -1.84 -11.12
CA ALA A 55 -15.20 -1.68 -10.73
C ALA A 55 -14.26 -1.56 -11.95
N TRP A 56 -14.48 -2.36 -12.99
CA TRP A 56 -13.73 -2.23 -14.24
C TRP A 56 -13.88 -0.85 -14.85
N THR A 57 -15.13 -0.36 -14.96
CA THR A 57 -15.42 0.98 -15.49
C THR A 57 -14.74 2.06 -14.65
N SER A 58 -14.90 2.00 -13.33
CA SER A 58 -14.28 2.97 -12.41
C SER A 58 -12.74 2.98 -12.51
N ALA A 59 -12.12 1.81 -12.65
CA ALA A 59 -10.68 1.71 -12.80
C ALA A 59 -10.20 2.31 -14.13
N LYS A 60 -10.94 2.13 -15.21
CA LYS A 60 -10.64 2.74 -16.52
C LYS A 60 -10.78 4.26 -16.48
N ASP A 61 -11.85 4.77 -15.86
CA ASP A 61 -12.12 6.21 -15.75
C ASP A 61 -11.12 6.91 -14.81
N GLY A 62 -10.65 6.22 -13.77
CA GLY A 62 -9.67 6.72 -12.80
C GLY A 62 -8.21 6.64 -13.27
N ALA A 63 -7.93 5.91 -14.35
CA ALA A 63 -6.58 5.73 -14.86
C ALA A 63 -6.00 7.03 -15.44
N ARG A 64 -4.73 7.30 -15.14
CA ARG A 64 -3.96 8.37 -15.78
C ARG A 64 -3.22 7.81 -17.00
N GLY A 65 -3.43 8.42 -18.18
CA GLY A 65 -2.76 8.04 -19.42
C GLY A 65 -3.47 6.95 -20.24
N ALA A 66 -2.94 6.64 -21.41
CA ALA A 66 -3.59 5.80 -22.41
C ALA A 66 -3.51 4.28 -22.16
N GLY A 67 -2.93 3.84 -21.04
CA GLY A 67 -2.57 2.42 -20.85
C GLY A 67 -3.64 1.53 -20.23
N GLY A 68 -4.58 2.06 -19.48
CA GLY A 68 -5.73 1.32 -18.92
C GLY A 68 -5.44 0.00 -18.17
N LYS A 69 -4.17 -0.30 -17.84
CA LYS A 69 -3.78 -1.49 -17.07
C LYS A 69 -4.26 -1.39 -15.63
N VAL A 70 -4.82 -2.47 -15.13
CA VAL A 70 -5.29 -2.58 -13.75
C VAL A 70 -4.53 -3.67 -13.00
N ILE A 71 -4.47 -3.55 -11.68
CA ILE A 71 -4.06 -4.60 -10.76
C ILE A 71 -5.27 -5.06 -9.95
N ILE A 72 -5.41 -6.36 -9.79
CA ILE A 72 -6.40 -7.01 -8.93
C ILE A 72 -5.64 -7.63 -7.77
N GLU A 73 -5.96 -7.22 -6.56
CA GLU A 73 -5.28 -7.67 -5.34
C GLU A 73 -6.28 -8.36 -4.41
N GLY A 74 -5.88 -9.48 -3.82
CA GLY A 74 -6.66 -10.12 -2.77
C GLY A 74 -6.86 -9.16 -1.59
N PHE A 75 -8.06 -9.10 -1.05
CA PHE A 75 -8.37 -8.25 0.09
C PHE A 75 -7.68 -8.77 1.36
N VAL A 76 -6.91 -7.91 2.01
CA VAL A 76 -6.34 -8.19 3.34
C VAL A 76 -7.29 -7.65 4.39
N ASP A 77 -7.90 -8.54 5.16
CA ASP A 77 -8.73 -8.17 6.32
C ASP A 77 -7.81 -7.89 7.51
N PHE A 78 -7.16 -6.72 7.50
CA PHE A 78 -6.13 -6.33 8.46
C PHE A 78 -6.71 -5.85 9.80
N ASP A 79 -5.89 -5.97 10.84
CA ASP A 79 -6.21 -5.44 12.18
C ASP A 79 -5.92 -3.93 12.24
N TYR A 80 -4.85 -3.49 11.61
CA TYR A 80 -4.47 -2.08 11.44
C TYR A 80 -3.51 -1.90 10.25
N GLU A 81 -3.42 -0.68 9.76
CA GLU A 81 -2.48 -0.27 8.73
C GLU A 81 -1.48 0.74 9.27
N ILE A 82 -0.26 0.71 8.74
CA ILE A 82 0.81 1.63 9.13
C ILE A 82 1.54 2.20 7.91
N THR A 83 2.06 3.40 8.10
CA THR A 83 3.16 3.93 7.30
C THR A 83 4.44 3.94 8.14
N LEU A 84 5.50 3.36 7.60
CA LEU A 84 6.83 3.41 8.18
C LEU A 84 7.70 4.38 7.36
N LEU A 85 7.91 5.58 7.89
CA LEU A 85 8.85 6.53 7.29
C LEU A 85 10.27 5.96 7.42
N THR A 86 10.87 5.76 6.27
CA THR A 86 12.15 5.07 6.09
C THR A 86 13.14 6.03 5.44
N ILE A 87 14.22 6.36 6.13
CA ILE A 87 15.22 7.30 5.69
C ILE A 87 16.46 6.54 5.26
N ARG A 88 16.80 6.58 3.97
CA ARG A 88 18.05 6.04 3.46
C ARG A 88 19.10 7.14 3.41
N HIS A 89 20.22 6.92 4.08
CA HIS A 89 21.35 7.85 4.16
C HIS A 89 22.68 7.12 3.91
N ARG A 90 23.77 7.87 3.87
CA ARG A 90 25.09 7.30 3.51
C ARG A 90 25.55 6.18 4.44
N ASP A 91 25.17 6.27 5.71
CA ASP A 91 25.62 5.33 6.76
C ASP A 91 24.63 4.18 6.99
N GLY A 92 23.51 4.13 6.23
CA GLY A 92 22.54 3.06 6.37
C GLY A 92 21.09 3.49 6.16
N THR A 93 20.19 2.88 6.93
CA THR A 93 18.76 3.15 6.90
C THR A 93 18.22 3.34 8.31
N SER A 94 17.57 4.48 8.53
CA SER A 94 16.88 4.80 9.79
C SER A 94 15.37 4.75 9.60
N PHE A 95 14.64 4.51 10.69
CA PHE A 95 13.20 4.45 10.69
C PHE A 95 12.63 5.40 11.75
N CYS A 96 11.56 6.09 11.41
CA CYS A 96 10.72 6.73 12.41
C CYS A 96 9.89 5.68 13.16
N GLN A 97 9.26 6.08 14.25
CA GLN A 97 8.24 5.23 14.87
C GLN A 97 7.08 5.02 13.88
N PRO A 98 6.43 3.85 13.89
CA PRO A 98 5.36 3.55 12.95
C PRO A 98 4.18 4.52 13.14
N ILE A 99 3.63 4.96 12.03
CA ILE A 99 2.47 5.83 11.98
C ILE A 99 1.25 4.97 11.69
N GLY A 100 0.30 4.91 12.61
CA GLY A 100 -1.02 4.37 12.34
C GLY A 100 -1.87 5.38 11.60
N HIS A 101 -2.72 4.92 10.72
CA HIS A 101 -3.62 5.80 9.99
C HIS A 101 -4.96 5.11 9.69
N ARG A 102 -5.94 5.91 9.35
CA ARG A 102 -7.25 5.45 8.90
C ARG A 102 -7.63 6.14 7.59
N GLN A 103 -8.07 5.33 6.65
CA GLN A 103 -8.61 5.76 5.38
C GLN A 103 -10.10 5.38 5.27
N GLU A 104 -10.88 6.19 4.59
CA GLU A 104 -12.28 5.91 4.26
C GLU A 104 -12.52 6.19 2.78
N GLY A 105 -12.95 5.17 2.03
CA GLY A 105 -13.19 5.30 0.59
C GLY A 105 -11.94 5.63 -0.23
N GLY A 106 -10.75 5.33 0.30
CA GLY A 106 -9.47 5.70 -0.31
C GLY A 106 -8.94 7.07 0.09
N ASP A 107 -9.69 7.84 0.88
CA ASP A 107 -9.27 9.14 1.38
C ASP A 107 -8.64 9.03 2.77
N TYR A 108 -7.49 9.64 2.95
CA TYR A 108 -6.87 9.84 4.26
C TYR A 108 -7.80 10.63 5.20
N LYS A 109 -7.97 10.17 6.43
CA LYS A 109 -8.81 10.80 7.46
C LYS A 109 -8.02 11.26 8.68
N GLU A 110 -7.20 10.38 9.23
CA GLU A 110 -6.40 10.69 10.41
C GLU A 110 -5.16 9.81 10.48
N SER A 111 -4.14 10.28 11.20
CA SER A 111 -2.96 9.51 11.57
C SER A 111 -2.54 9.83 13.01
N TRP A 112 -1.83 8.90 13.60
CA TRP A 112 -1.26 9.00 14.94
C TRP A 112 0.11 8.35 15.00
N GLN A 113 0.97 8.83 15.91
CA GLN A 113 2.30 8.28 16.12
C GLN A 113 2.66 8.35 17.61
N PRO A 114 3.17 7.25 18.21
CA PRO A 114 3.43 5.95 17.56
C PRO A 114 2.17 5.09 17.42
N GLN A 115 2.15 4.20 16.40
CA GLN A 115 1.24 3.07 16.37
C GLN A 115 1.80 1.97 17.27
N PRO A 116 1.08 1.51 18.32
CA PRO A 116 1.50 0.34 19.08
C PRO A 116 1.56 -0.91 18.21
N MET A 117 2.68 -1.62 18.26
CA MET A 117 2.92 -2.85 17.51
C MET A 117 3.66 -3.86 18.41
N SER A 118 3.53 -5.15 18.10
CA SER A 118 4.44 -6.13 18.69
C SER A 118 5.87 -5.91 18.19
N PHE A 119 6.84 -6.36 18.97
CA PHE A 119 8.24 -6.30 18.56
C PHE A 119 8.49 -7.03 17.23
N ASN A 120 7.84 -8.19 17.04
CA ASN A 120 8.01 -8.99 15.83
C ASN A 120 7.45 -8.29 14.59
N ALA A 121 6.23 -7.73 14.67
CA ALA A 121 5.63 -7.00 13.56
C ALA A 121 6.41 -5.73 13.20
N LEU A 122 6.91 -4.99 14.21
CA LEU A 122 7.76 -3.83 13.99
C LEU A 122 9.08 -4.22 13.30
N PHE A 123 9.75 -5.24 13.81
CA PHE A 123 11.01 -5.72 13.23
C PHE A 123 10.81 -6.21 11.79
N GLU A 124 9.77 -7.01 11.52
CA GLU A 124 9.45 -7.48 10.16
C GLU A 124 9.17 -6.31 9.21
N SER A 125 8.41 -5.28 9.66
CA SER A 125 8.14 -4.07 8.84
C SER A 125 9.43 -3.35 8.47
N GLN A 126 10.35 -3.19 9.41
CA GLN A 126 11.65 -2.55 9.18
C GLN A 126 12.52 -3.35 8.20
N GLU A 127 12.56 -4.67 8.32
CA GLU A 127 13.31 -5.53 7.42
C GLU A 127 12.73 -5.49 5.99
N ILE A 128 11.40 -5.53 5.85
CA ILE A 128 10.74 -5.40 4.55
C ILE A 128 11.01 -4.02 3.95
N ALA A 129 10.86 -2.94 4.74
CA ALA A 129 11.11 -1.57 4.28
C ALA A 129 12.57 -1.39 3.83
N ARG A 130 13.55 -1.92 4.58
CA ARG A 130 14.97 -1.88 4.21
C ARG A 130 15.21 -2.58 2.87
N LYS A 131 14.61 -3.76 2.69
CA LYS A 131 14.74 -4.58 1.49
C LYS A 131 14.16 -3.89 0.26
N ILE A 132 12.93 -3.34 0.37
CA ILE A 132 12.23 -2.67 -0.72
C ILE A 132 12.94 -1.36 -1.10
N THR A 133 13.23 -0.49 -0.14
CA THR A 133 13.89 0.78 -0.42
C THR A 133 15.33 0.59 -0.90
N GLY A 134 15.98 -0.49 -0.44
CA GLY A 134 17.28 -0.93 -0.95
C GLY A 134 17.24 -1.31 -2.42
N ALA A 135 16.24 -2.08 -2.84
CA ALA A 135 16.05 -2.50 -4.23
C ALA A 135 15.68 -1.32 -5.16
N LEU A 136 14.89 -0.36 -4.67
CA LEU A 136 14.59 0.87 -5.41
C LEU A 136 15.82 1.75 -5.61
N GLY A 137 16.76 1.71 -4.67
CA GLY A 137 17.95 2.55 -4.72
C GLY A 137 17.70 3.99 -4.28
N GLY A 138 18.69 4.86 -4.46
CA GLY A 138 18.64 6.26 -4.06
C GLY A 138 18.81 6.49 -2.55
N LEU A 139 18.99 7.75 -2.16
CA LEU A 139 18.98 8.22 -0.78
C LEU A 139 17.82 9.19 -0.58
N GLY A 140 17.27 9.25 0.62
CA GLY A 140 16.16 10.14 0.96
C GLY A 140 15.07 9.45 1.78
N LEU A 141 13.91 10.08 1.80
CA LEU A 141 12.75 9.65 2.54
C LEU A 141 11.84 8.77 1.67
N PHE A 142 11.34 7.71 2.28
CA PHE A 142 10.34 6.80 1.69
C PHE A 142 9.21 6.60 2.71
N GLY A 143 7.97 6.72 2.26
CA GLY A 143 6.79 6.22 2.97
C GLY A 143 6.53 4.76 2.55
N VAL A 144 6.64 3.82 3.48
CA VAL A 144 6.37 2.40 3.20
C VAL A 144 5.12 1.98 3.96
N GLU A 145 4.09 1.55 3.23
CA GLU A 145 2.81 1.16 3.81
C GLU A 145 2.68 -0.34 3.99
N PHE A 146 2.07 -0.72 5.11
CA PHE A 146 1.85 -2.11 5.47
C PHE A 146 0.46 -2.32 6.06
N PHE A 147 -0.10 -3.47 5.75
CA PHE A 147 -1.19 -4.05 6.52
C PHE A 147 -0.63 -5.04 7.54
N VAL A 148 -1.19 -5.03 8.74
CA VAL A 148 -0.82 -6.00 9.78
C VAL A 148 -2.06 -6.81 10.17
N LYS A 149 -1.94 -8.14 10.12
CA LYS A 149 -2.97 -9.09 10.49
C LYS A 149 -2.38 -10.19 11.36
N ASN A 150 -2.85 -10.33 12.60
CA ASN A 150 -2.34 -11.33 13.54
C ASN A 150 -0.79 -11.32 13.63
N ASP A 151 -0.21 -10.13 13.75
CA ASP A 151 1.25 -9.88 13.74
C ASP A 151 1.99 -10.22 12.43
N LEU A 152 1.31 -10.67 11.40
CA LEU A 152 1.88 -10.85 10.06
C LEU A 152 1.86 -9.53 9.30
N VAL A 153 3.00 -9.16 8.74
CA VAL A 153 3.17 -7.91 8.00
C VAL A 153 3.04 -8.17 6.50
N TYR A 154 2.17 -7.42 5.84
CA TYR A 154 1.94 -7.45 4.39
C TYR A 154 2.35 -6.10 3.80
N PHE A 155 3.31 -6.11 2.89
CA PHE A 155 3.65 -4.92 2.13
C PHE A 155 2.47 -4.50 1.25
N SER A 156 2.14 -3.21 1.29
CA SER A 156 1.10 -2.60 0.47
C SER A 156 1.68 -1.69 -0.59
N GLU A 157 2.34 -0.61 -0.20
CA GLU A 157 2.82 0.41 -1.13
C GLU A 157 4.16 1.01 -0.65
N VAL A 158 4.93 1.58 -1.59
CA VAL A 158 6.10 2.41 -1.29
C VAL A 158 6.06 3.69 -2.10
N SER A 159 6.17 4.82 -1.42
CA SER A 159 6.27 6.17 -2.00
C SER A 159 7.68 6.73 -1.75
N PRO A 160 8.51 6.95 -2.80
CA PRO A 160 9.84 7.55 -2.63
C PRO A 160 9.75 9.08 -2.49
N ARG A 161 9.01 9.55 -1.49
CA ARG A 161 8.70 10.96 -1.21
C ARG A 161 8.08 11.10 0.18
N PRO A 162 7.93 12.33 0.73
CA PRO A 162 7.08 12.60 1.88
C PRO A 162 5.67 12.02 1.66
N HIS A 163 5.04 11.55 2.73
CA HIS A 163 3.78 10.82 2.69
C HIS A 163 2.69 11.55 3.48
N ASP A 164 1.45 11.58 2.97
CA ASP A 164 0.35 12.32 3.59
C ASP A 164 0.12 11.91 5.06
N THR A 165 0.30 10.63 5.39
CA THR A 165 0.23 10.14 6.77
C THR A 165 1.34 10.70 7.66
N GLY A 166 2.46 11.11 7.08
CA GLY A 166 3.61 11.70 7.77
C GLY A 166 3.38 13.11 8.29
N LEU A 167 2.29 13.78 7.91
CA LEU A 167 1.90 15.09 8.46
C LEU A 167 1.83 15.08 10.01
N VAL A 168 1.57 13.93 10.63
CA VAL A 168 1.60 13.80 12.09
C VAL A 168 2.98 14.10 12.68
N THR A 169 4.06 13.97 11.92
CA THR A 169 5.42 14.27 12.39
C THR A 169 5.63 15.75 12.74
N LEU A 170 4.78 16.67 12.23
CA LEU A 170 4.76 18.07 12.63
C LEU A 170 4.50 18.28 14.13
N ILE A 171 3.86 17.34 14.78
CA ILE A 171 3.49 17.43 16.21
C ILE A 171 4.07 16.30 17.06
N SER A 172 4.59 15.23 16.45
CA SER A 172 5.07 14.04 17.17
C SER A 172 6.59 13.89 17.20
N GLN A 173 7.32 14.70 16.42
CA GLN A 173 8.77 14.66 16.30
C GLN A 173 9.40 16.06 16.32
N ASP A 174 10.68 16.14 16.68
CA ASP A 174 11.44 17.41 16.65
C ASP A 174 11.71 17.88 15.19
N LEU A 175 11.83 16.93 14.27
CA LEU A 175 11.99 17.19 12.83
C LEU A 175 10.84 16.48 12.09
N SER A 176 10.08 17.23 11.31
CA SER A 176 9.05 16.68 10.42
C SER A 176 9.68 16.05 9.17
N GLU A 177 8.92 15.23 8.48
CA GLU A 177 9.28 14.69 7.17
C GLU A 177 9.44 15.77 6.08
#